data_47d4ddecc5783d7ae938ad114c0dea25
#
_entry.id   47d4ddecc5783d7ae938ad114c0dea25
#
_cell.length_a   1.000
_cell.length_b   1.000
_cell.length_c   1.000
_cell.angle_alpha   90.00
_cell.angle_beta   90.00
_cell.angle_gamma   90.00
#
_symmetry.space_group_name_H-M   'P 1'
#
loop_
_entity.id
_entity.type
_entity.pdbx_description
1 polymer ?
#
loop_
_entity_poly.entity_id
_entity_poly.type
_entity_poly.pdbx_seq_one_letter_code
_entity_poly.pdbx_strand_id
1 'polypeptide(L)'
;MKFDVIIIGAGSAGMQVATALQKAGRKTAVIGLGRSINEVEVRPYERKGGTLLIGDSVCEGLFEDGRLKAVRTANLGAYPLEAERFVLATGKFLGGGLVADMERVYEPLFGLDVAWDKDRSRWFDADFGAPQPFLRFGLETDAQSRPSLSGRTVENLYACGEILAGVSAVDGREAIAASAAKVLSILTEEGHAEA
;
A
#
# COMPACT_ATOMS: atom_id res chain seq x y z
N MET A 1 7.18 -17.09 8.65
CA MET A 1 7.11 -17.49 7.20
C MET A 1 7.76 -16.37 6.41
N LYS A 2 8.72 -16.67 5.51
CA LYS A 2 9.49 -15.64 4.78
C LYS A 2 9.06 -15.56 3.31
N PHE A 3 8.88 -14.32 2.83
CA PHE A 3 8.53 -13.95 1.46
C PHE A 3 9.60 -13.02 0.85
N ASP A 4 9.63 -12.90 -0.45
CA ASP A 4 10.44 -11.86 -1.11
C ASP A 4 9.72 -10.52 -0.97
N VAL A 5 8.39 -10.51 -1.22
CA VAL A 5 7.56 -9.30 -1.12
C VAL A 5 6.23 -9.60 -0.44
N ILE A 6 5.86 -8.78 0.54
CA ILE A 6 4.51 -8.76 1.12
C ILE A 6 3.76 -7.52 0.63
N ILE A 7 2.57 -7.72 0.10
CA ILE A 7 1.67 -6.68 -0.39
C ILE A 7 0.53 -6.50 0.62
N ILE A 8 0.37 -5.30 1.13
CA ILE A 8 -0.65 -4.91 2.11
C ILE A 8 -1.74 -4.14 1.39
N GLY A 9 -2.84 -4.80 1.13
CA GLY A 9 -3.98 -4.31 0.35
C GLY A 9 -4.23 -5.14 -0.91
N ALA A 10 -5.41 -5.76 -1.00
CA ALA A 10 -5.83 -6.62 -2.10
C ALA A 10 -6.68 -5.88 -3.16
N GLY A 11 -6.56 -4.55 -3.22
CA GLY A 11 -7.21 -3.71 -4.23
C GLY A 11 -6.52 -3.79 -5.59
N SER A 12 -6.98 -2.99 -6.54
CA SER A 12 -6.50 -2.97 -7.92
C SER A 12 -4.98 -2.80 -8.04
N ALA A 13 -4.40 -1.82 -7.33
CA ALA A 13 -2.96 -1.58 -7.35
C ALA A 13 -2.16 -2.74 -6.73
N GLY A 14 -2.57 -3.20 -5.53
CA GLY A 14 -1.88 -4.29 -4.84
C GLY A 14 -1.90 -5.60 -5.61
N MET A 15 -3.05 -5.99 -6.17
CA MET A 15 -3.17 -7.21 -6.98
C MET A 15 -2.40 -7.12 -8.30
N GLN A 16 -2.33 -5.94 -8.93
CA GLN A 16 -1.50 -5.74 -10.12
C GLN A 16 -0.03 -6.01 -9.82
N VAL A 17 0.52 -5.44 -8.74
CA VAL A 17 1.91 -5.67 -8.32
C VAL A 17 2.12 -7.14 -7.95
N ALA A 18 1.25 -7.70 -7.10
CA ALA A 18 1.36 -9.08 -6.64
C ALA A 18 1.37 -10.09 -7.79
N THR A 19 0.42 -9.97 -8.72
CA THR A 19 0.29 -10.88 -9.86
C THR A 19 1.50 -10.81 -10.79
N ALA A 20 2.03 -9.61 -11.02
CA ALA A 20 3.21 -9.43 -11.87
C ALA A 20 4.47 -10.01 -11.22
N LEU A 21 4.72 -9.75 -9.93
CA LEU A 21 5.86 -10.30 -9.19
C LEU A 21 5.79 -11.84 -9.10
N GLN A 22 4.59 -12.39 -8.85
CA GLN A 22 4.40 -13.84 -8.83
C GLN A 22 4.67 -14.47 -10.22
N LYS A 23 4.27 -13.79 -11.31
CA LYS A 23 4.62 -14.21 -12.68
C LYS A 23 6.13 -14.19 -12.94
N ALA A 24 6.85 -13.28 -12.31
CA ALA A 24 8.31 -13.19 -12.37
C ALA A 24 9.04 -14.16 -11.42
N GLY A 25 8.33 -15.08 -10.78
CA GLY A 25 8.88 -16.11 -9.90
C GLY A 25 9.21 -15.65 -8.48
N ARG A 26 8.77 -14.46 -8.07
CA ARG A 26 8.95 -14.00 -6.70
C ARG A 26 7.93 -14.63 -5.77
N LYS A 27 8.38 -15.04 -4.59
CA LYS A 27 7.50 -15.56 -3.53
C LYS A 27 6.77 -14.41 -2.85
N THR A 28 5.48 -14.25 -3.13
CA THR A 28 4.69 -13.13 -2.66
C THR A 28 3.55 -13.54 -1.73
N ALA A 29 3.17 -12.63 -0.82
CA ALA A 29 1.93 -12.72 -0.05
C ALA A 29 1.12 -11.42 -0.20
N VAL A 30 -0.19 -11.55 -0.29
CA VAL A 30 -1.15 -10.44 -0.27
C VAL A 30 -2.00 -10.56 0.97
N ILE A 31 -2.11 -9.46 1.73
CA ILE A 31 -2.93 -9.38 2.95
C ILE A 31 -4.00 -8.30 2.72
N GLY A 32 -5.26 -8.64 2.94
CA GLY A 32 -6.34 -7.66 2.75
C GLY A 32 -7.65 -8.05 3.40
N LEU A 33 -8.42 -7.02 3.81
CA LEU A 33 -9.71 -7.17 4.49
C LEU A 33 -10.83 -7.71 3.58
N GLY A 34 -10.62 -7.78 2.28
CA GLY A 34 -11.63 -8.25 1.35
C GLY A 34 -12.69 -7.22 0.95
N ARG A 35 -12.59 -5.98 1.42
CA ARG A 35 -13.58 -4.92 1.12
C ARG A 35 -13.54 -4.41 -0.33
N SER A 36 -12.41 -4.57 -0.99
CA SER A 36 -12.15 -4.05 -2.35
C SER A 36 -11.22 -5.00 -3.10
N ILE A 37 -11.58 -6.28 -3.15
CA ILE A 37 -10.77 -7.29 -3.84
C ILE A 37 -10.94 -7.12 -5.34
N ASN A 38 -9.84 -7.15 -6.08
CA ASN A 38 -9.88 -7.34 -7.52
C ASN A 38 -10.01 -8.83 -7.84
N GLU A 39 -11.22 -9.35 -7.87
CA GLU A 39 -11.49 -10.78 -8.09
C GLU A 39 -10.93 -11.30 -9.42
N VAL A 40 -10.81 -10.45 -10.43
CA VAL A 40 -10.23 -10.80 -11.73
C VAL A 40 -8.77 -11.23 -11.62
N GLU A 41 -8.03 -10.63 -10.68
CA GLU A 41 -6.61 -10.90 -10.47
C GLU A 41 -6.35 -12.01 -9.44
N VAL A 42 -7.29 -12.30 -8.55
CA VAL A 42 -7.13 -13.27 -7.46
C VAL A 42 -6.84 -14.68 -7.98
N ARG A 43 -7.70 -15.21 -8.85
CA ARG A 43 -7.54 -16.58 -9.37
C ARG A 43 -6.25 -16.80 -10.15
N PRO A 44 -5.82 -15.88 -11.06
CA PRO A 44 -4.52 -16.01 -11.71
C PRO A 44 -3.35 -15.98 -10.73
N TYR A 45 -3.44 -15.18 -9.67
CA TYR A 45 -2.41 -15.07 -8.64
C TYR A 45 -2.25 -16.38 -7.85
N GLU A 46 -3.36 -16.93 -7.32
CA GLU A 46 -3.37 -18.19 -6.57
C GLU A 46 -2.89 -19.39 -7.41
N ARG A 47 -3.33 -19.49 -8.68
CA ARG A 47 -2.88 -20.56 -9.59
C ARG A 47 -1.37 -20.58 -9.83
N LYS A 48 -0.71 -19.45 -9.61
CA LYS A 48 0.76 -19.31 -9.71
C LYS A 48 1.47 -19.50 -8.39
N GLY A 49 0.77 -19.97 -7.36
CA GLY A 49 1.32 -20.24 -6.03
C GLY A 49 1.45 -19.02 -5.14
N GLY A 50 0.79 -17.91 -5.46
CA GLY A 50 0.72 -16.74 -4.60
C GLY A 50 -0.03 -17.04 -3.30
N THR A 51 0.46 -16.51 -2.19
CA THR A 51 -0.19 -16.63 -0.88
C THR A 51 -1.18 -15.47 -0.68
N LEU A 52 -2.45 -15.79 -0.42
CA LEU A 52 -3.51 -14.80 -0.25
C LEU A 52 -4.17 -14.94 1.12
N LEU A 53 -4.06 -13.90 1.94
CA LEU A 53 -4.66 -13.79 3.28
C LEU A 53 -5.82 -12.77 3.22
N ILE A 54 -6.97 -13.22 2.73
CA ILE A 54 -8.19 -12.41 2.66
C ILE A 54 -9.00 -12.54 3.94
N GLY A 55 -9.62 -11.44 4.36
CA GLY A 55 -10.31 -11.34 5.65
C GLY A 55 -9.33 -11.16 6.81
N ASP A 56 -8.06 -10.92 6.50
CA ASP A 56 -7.03 -10.59 7.49
C ASP A 56 -6.55 -9.14 7.31
N SER A 57 -6.01 -8.59 8.36
CA SER A 57 -5.44 -7.23 8.36
C SER A 57 -4.09 -7.21 9.05
N VAL A 58 -3.16 -6.45 8.48
CA VAL A 58 -1.94 -6.11 9.20
C VAL A 58 -2.31 -5.17 10.36
N CYS A 59 -1.83 -5.47 11.55
CA CYS A 59 -2.08 -4.69 12.76
C CYS A 59 -0.81 -4.07 13.37
N GLU A 60 0.37 -4.54 12.96
CA GLU A 60 1.65 -4.03 13.47
C GLU A 60 2.77 -4.24 12.44
N GLY A 61 3.64 -3.25 12.31
CA GLY A 61 4.92 -3.36 11.61
C GLY A 61 6.08 -3.50 12.59
N LEU A 62 6.95 -4.47 12.37
CA LEU A 62 8.15 -4.67 13.16
C LEU A 62 9.34 -4.03 12.44
N PHE A 63 9.77 -2.86 12.95
CA PHE A 63 10.88 -2.08 12.38
C PHE A 63 12.17 -2.35 13.13
N GLU A 64 13.27 -2.39 12.39
CA GLU A 64 14.63 -2.45 12.89
C GLU A 64 15.53 -1.61 11.99
N ASP A 65 16.32 -0.70 12.58
CA ASP A 65 17.22 0.20 11.85
C ASP A 65 16.57 0.96 10.68
N GLY A 66 15.33 1.41 10.86
CA GLY A 66 14.58 2.15 9.83
C GLY A 66 14.03 1.30 8.68
N ARG A 67 14.14 -0.03 8.77
CA ARG A 67 13.59 -0.99 7.79
C ARG A 67 12.47 -1.81 8.40
N LEU A 68 11.44 -2.07 7.62
CA LEU A 68 10.37 -3.00 8.01
C LEU A 68 10.88 -4.44 7.85
N LYS A 69 10.92 -5.22 8.92
CA LYS A 69 11.39 -6.62 8.93
C LYS A 69 10.26 -7.62 8.77
N ALA A 70 9.16 -7.33 9.43
CA ALA A 70 8.01 -8.21 9.43
C ALA A 70 6.72 -7.43 9.72
N VAL A 71 5.60 -8.07 9.44
CA VAL A 71 4.27 -7.57 9.83
C VAL A 71 3.54 -8.63 10.65
N ARG A 72 2.76 -8.19 11.63
CA ARG A 72 1.79 -9.04 12.33
C ARG A 72 0.40 -8.82 11.77
N THR A 73 -0.37 -9.88 11.70
CA THR A 73 -1.76 -9.82 11.25
C THR A 73 -2.71 -10.21 12.37
N ALA A 74 -3.95 -9.76 12.26
CA ALA A 74 -4.98 -10.04 13.26
C ALA A 74 -5.25 -11.54 13.42
N ASN A 75 -5.24 -12.31 12.33
CA ASN A 75 -5.57 -13.72 12.35
C ASN A 75 -4.38 -14.63 12.72
N LEU A 76 -3.15 -14.23 12.41
CA LEU A 76 -1.95 -15.02 12.72
C LEU A 76 -1.38 -14.71 14.12
N GLY A 77 -1.84 -13.64 14.77
CA GLY A 77 -1.49 -13.30 16.15
C GLY A 77 0.02 -13.11 16.33
N ALA A 78 0.62 -14.00 17.15
CA ALA A 78 2.04 -13.89 17.51
C ALA A 78 3.02 -14.30 16.40
N TYR A 79 2.55 -14.86 15.28
CA TYR A 79 3.40 -15.32 14.18
C TYR A 79 3.60 -14.24 13.13
N PRO A 80 4.76 -13.53 13.11
CA PRO A 80 5.00 -12.49 12.12
C PRO A 80 5.26 -13.09 10.73
N LEU A 81 4.88 -12.33 9.71
CA LEU A 81 5.24 -12.59 8.33
C LEU A 81 6.44 -11.72 7.96
N GLU A 82 7.52 -12.34 7.56
CA GLU A 82 8.77 -11.67 7.22
C GLU A 82 8.89 -11.50 5.70
N ALA A 83 9.45 -10.37 5.26
CA ALA A 83 9.80 -10.16 3.87
C ALA A 83 11.03 -9.25 3.72
N GLU A 84 11.64 -9.31 2.54
CA GLU A 84 12.72 -8.41 2.17
C GLU A 84 12.17 -7.02 1.80
N ARG A 85 11.01 -7.00 1.15
CA ARG A 85 10.33 -5.79 0.67
C ARG A 85 8.83 -5.83 0.97
N PHE A 86 8.24 -4.65 1.15
CA PHE A 86 6.82 -4.49 1.45
C PHE A 86 6.19 -3.47 0.50
N VAL A 87 4.96 -3.71 0.10
CA VAL A 87 4.17 -2.78 -0.73
C VAL A 87 2.89 -2.41 0.02
N LEU A 88 2.69 -1.12 0.28
CA LEU A 88 1.48 -0.59 0.88
C LEU A 88 0.52 -0.11 -0.21
N ALA A 89 -0.63 -0.75 -0.32
CA ALA A 89 -1.67 -0.48 -1.30
C ALA A 89 -3.08 -0.51 -0.67
N THR A 90 -3.18 0.06 0.54
CA THR A 90 -4.37 0.01 1.41
C THR A 90 -5.50 0.95 0.99
N GLY A 91 -5.27 1.79 -0.02
CA GLY A 91 -6.22 2.83 -0.43
C GLY A 91 -6.29 3.97 0.58
N LYS A 92 -7.31 4.84 0.44
CA LYS A 92 -7.55 5.97 1.34
C LYS A 92 -8.56 5.62 2.43
N PHE A 93 -9.47 6.55 2.72
CA PHE A 93 -10.45 6.47 3.81
C PHE A 93 -11.36 5.24 3.72
N LEU A 94 -11.89 4.91 2.55
CA LEU A 94 -12.76 3.73 2.36
C LEU A 94 -12.00 2.41 2.51
N GLY A 95 -10.73 2.39 2.09
CA GLY A 95 -9.85 1.23 2.24
C GLY A 95 -9.25 1.08 3.64
N GLY A 96 -9.35 2.11 4.47
CA GLY A 96 -8.76 2.15 5.80
C GLY A 96 -7.26 2.48 5.81
N GLY A 97 -6.68 2.88 4.66
CA GLY A 97 -5.28 3.31 4.57
C GLY A 97 -5.03 4.70 5.15
N LEU A 98 -6.07 5.54 5.22
CA LEU A 98 -6.04 6.81 5.90
C LEU A 98 -7.21 6.90 6.88
N VAL A 99 -6.99 7.56 8.00
CA VAL A 99 -8.01 7.91 9.00
C VAL A 99 -7.98 9.41 9.20
N ALA A 100 -9.17 10.01 9.29
CA ALA A 100 -9.34 11.39 9.66
C ALA A 100 -10.05 11.47 11.01
N ASP A 101 -9.50 12.22 11.94
CA ASP A 101 -10.16 12.61 13.20
C ASP A 101 -10.46 14.13 13.21
N MET A 102 -10.74 14.69 14.39
CA MET A 102 -11.06 16.11 14.53
C MET A 102 -9.84 17.01 14.29
N GLU A 103 -8.63 16.49 14.40
CA GLU A 103 -7.38 17.27 14.47
C GLU A 103 -6.46 17.02 13.26
N ARG A 104 -6.50 15.81 12.68
CA ARG A 104 -5.52 15.40 11.67
C ARG A 104 -6.03 14.31 10.73
N VAL A 105 -5.25 14.11 9.64
CA VAL A 105 -5.32 12.91 8.81
C VAL A 105 -4.02 12.13 9.02
N TYR A 106 -4.11 10.82 9.20
CA TYR A 106 -2.96 9.97 9.46
C TYR A 106 -3.09 8.59 8.82
N GLU A 107 -1.95 7.94 8.60
CA GLU A 107 -1.85 6.54 8.20
C GLU A 107 -1.82 5.69 9.47
N PRO A 108 -2.83 4.80 9.68
CA PRO A 108 -3.04 4.16 10.99
C PRO A 108 -2.15 2.95 11.25
N LEU A 109 -1.51 2.35 10.22
CA LEU A 109 -0.83 1.08 10.35
C LEU A 109 0.62 1.23 10.82
N PHE A 110 1.37 2.14 10.19
CA PHE A 110 2.79 2.34 10.46
C PHE A 110 3.10 3.76 10.99
N GLY A 111 2.12 4.65 10.97
CA GLY A 111 2.31 6.05 11.36
C GLY A 111 3.13 6.85 10.34
N LEU A 112 3.04 6.50 9.05
CA LEU A 112 3.76 7.17 7.97
C LEU A 112 3.33 8.62 7.82
N ASP A 113 4.23 9.44 7.31
CA ASP A 113 3.98 10.86 7.07
C ASP A 113 2.94 11.05 5.97
N VAL A 114 1.87 11.79 6.28
CA VAL A 114 0.74 12.06 5.37
C VAL A 114 0.73 13.52 4.98
N ALA A 115 0.60 13.79 3.69
CA ALA A 115 0.30 15.13 3.18
C ALA A 115 -1.20 15.41 3.30
N TRP A 116 -1.56 16.43 4.06
CA TRP A 116 -2.92 16.89 4.28
C TRP A 116 -2.95 18.37 4.64
N ASP A 117 -4.09 19.05 4.48
CA ASP A 117 -4.23 20.46 4.84
C ASP A 117 -4.59 20.60 6.33
N LYS A 118 -3.82 21.37 7.07
CA LYS A 118 -4.07 21.67 8.50
C LYS A 118 -5.33 22.53 8.71
N ASP A 119 -5.73 23.28 7.69
CA ASP A 119 -6.98 24.07 7.72
C ASP A 119 -8.15 23.18 7.27
N ARG A 120 -8.92 22.73 8.25
CA ARG A 120 -10.06 21.85 8.02
C ARG A 120 -11.12 22.44 7.08
N SER A 121 -11.24 23.76 7.01
CA SER A 121 -12.20 24.42 6.10
C SER A 121 -11.87 24.18 4.62
N ARG A 122 -10.63 23.76 4.31
CA ARG A 122 -10.14 23.44 2.98
C ARG A 122 -10.23 21.95 2.62
N TRP A 123 -10.81 21.12 3.49
CA TRP A 123 -10.92 19.68 3.21
C TRP A 123 -12.02 19.35 2.22
N PHE A 124 -13.00 20.24 2.09
CA PHE A 124 -14.14 20.02 1.20
C PHE A 124 -14.47 21.27 0.39
N ASP A 125 -15.07 21.07 -0.76
CA ASP A 125 -15.68 22.11 -1.58
C ASP A 125 -17.18 22.17 -1.29
N ALA A 126 -17.74 23.38 -1.28
CA ALA A 126 -19.18 23.61 -1.06
C ALA A 126 -20.03 23.08 -2.24
N ASP A 127 -19.46 23.04 -3.44
CA ASP A 127 -20.06 22.33 -4.57
C ASP A 127 -19.79 20.82 -4.44
N PHE A 128 -20.82 20.08 -4.12
CA PHE A 128 -20.75 18.64 -3.93
C PHE A 128 -20.35 17.88 -5.22
N GLY A 129 -20.56 18.47 -6.39
CA GLY A 129 -20.16 17.93 -7.68
C GLY A 129 -18.69 18.19 -8.03
N ALA A 130 -18.04 19.10 -7.32
CA ALA A 130 -16.63 19.40 -7.54
C ALA A 130 -15.71 18.32 -6.97
N PRO A 131 -14.49 18.14 -7.52
CA PRO A 131 -13.48 17.30 -6.92
C PRO A 131 -13.13 17.74 -5.50
N GLN A 132 -13.38 16.88 -4.52
CA GLN A 132 -13.21 17.21 -3.12
C GLN A 132 -11.72 17.22 -2.71
N PRO A 133 -11.20 18.29 -2.06
CA PRO A 133 -9.79 18.41 -1.72
C PRO A 133 -9.24 17.26 -0.85
N PHE A 134 -10.03 16.73 0.09
CA PHE A 134 -9.59 15.63 0.96
C PHE A 134 -9.23 14.35 0.17
N LEU A 135 -9.72 14.20 -1.06
CA LEU A 135 -9.35 13.08 -1.94
C LEU A 135 -7.89 13.17 -2.43
N ARG A 136 -7.24 14.32 -2.27
CA ARG A 136 -5.83 14.54 -2.61
C ARG A 136 -4.88 14.23 -1.47
N PHE A 137 -5.37 14.03 -0.24
CA PHE A 137 -4.54 13.67 0.90
C PHE A 137 -3.95 12.27 0.71
N GLY A 138 -2.78 12.02 1.26
CA GLY A 138 -2.13 10.72 1.14
C GLY A 138 -0.66 10.77 1.48
N LEU A 139 0.03 9.68 1.21
CA LEU A 139 1.47 9.58 1.42
C LEU A 139 2.22 10.30 0.29
N GLU A 140 3.21 11.11 0.66
CA GLU A 140 4.26 11.53 -0.27
C GLU A 140 5.35 10.47 -0.30
N THR A 141 5.94 10.25 -1.47
CA THR A 141 6.99 9.26 -1.67
C THR A 141 8.18 9.89 -2.39
N ASP A 142 9.36 9.31 -2.18
CA ASP A 142 10.54 9.66 -2.95
C ASP A 142 10.47 9.16 -4.42
N ALA A 143 11.54 9.38 -5.17
CA ALA A 143 11.61 8.94 -6.57
C ALA A 143 11.46 7.43 -6.74
N GLN A 144 11.79 6.64 -5.70
CA GLN A 144 11.65 5.18 -5.66
C GLN A 144 10.32 4.73 -5.05
N SER A 145 9.32 5.61 -4.94
CA SER A 145 7.99 5.30 -4.37
C SER A 145 8.03 4.85 -2.92
N ARG A 146 9.04 5.26 -2.15
CA ARG A 146 9.19 4.93 -0.73
C ARG A 146 8.63 6.06 0.12
N PRO A 147 7.71 5.76 1.07
CA PRO A 147 7.19 6.73 2.01
C PRO A 147 8.20 7.03 3.13
N SER A 148 7.90 8.08 3.90
CA SER A 148 8.66 8.45 5.09
C SER A 148 7.90 8.17 6.38
N LEU A 149 8.65 7.96 7.43
CA LEU A 149 8.22 7.86 8.83
C LEU A 149 9.02 8.89 9.64
N SER A 150 8.34 9.88 10.17
CA SER A 150 8.98 10.99 10.92
C SER A 150 10.12 11.65 10.13
N GLY A 151 9.89 11.94 8.85
CA GLY A 151 10.84 12.57 7.93
C GLY A 151 11.98 11.68 7.44
N ARG A 152 11.99 10.39 7.76
CA ARG A 152 13.01 9.43 7.30
C ARG A 152 12.39 8.43 6.36
N THR A 153 12.98 8.25 5.18
CA THR A 153 12.51 7.25 4.20
C THR A 153 12.60 5.84 4.77
N VAL A 154 11.54 5.07 4.62
CA VAL A 154 11.53 3.63 4.93
C VAL A 154 12.03 2.87 3.70
N GLU A 155 13.28 2.41 3.73
CA GLU A 155 14.02 1.96 2.54
C GLU A 155 13.42 0.78 1.79
N ASN A 156 12.70 -0.12 2.46
CA ASN A 156 12.14 -1.34 1.88
C ASN A 156 10.61 -1.40 1.90
N LEU A 157 9.98 -0.24 2.10
CA LEU A 157 8.54 -0.08 2.00
C LEU A 157 8.22 0.81 0.79
N TYR A 158 7.35 0.33 -0.08
CA TYR A 158 6.91 1.03 -1.30
C TYR A 158 5.42 1.30 -1.21
N ALA A 159 4.94 2.42 -1.71
CA ALA A 159 3.52 2.75 -1.70
C ALA A 159 2.99 2.94 -3.12
N CYS A 160 1.78 2.43 -3.38
CA CYS A 160 1.09 2.61 -4.66
C CYS A 160 -0.43 2.63 -4.51
N GLY A 161 -1.11 3.11 -5.53
CA GLY A 161 -2.56 3.23 -5.55
C GLY A 161 -3.07 4.48 -4.86
N GLU A 162 -4.31 4.41 -4.40
CA GLU A 162 -4.99 5.58 -3.82
C GLU A 162 -4.41 6.06 -2.49
N ILE A 163 -3.57 5.29 -1.81
CA ILE A 163 -2.89 5.74 -0.59
C ILE A 163 -1.97 6.95 -0.86
N LEU A 164 -1.54 7.15 -2.09
CA LEU A 164 -0.64 8.24 -2.47
C LEU A 164 -1.35 9.59 -2.50
N ALA A 165 -0.64 10.63 -2.11
CA ALA A 165 -1.08 12.01 -2.30
C ALA A 165 -1.31 12.31 -3.78
N GLY A 166 -2.37 13.05 -4.08
CA GLY A 166 -2.73 13.41 -5.44
C GLY A 166 -3.33 12.32 -6.31
N VAL A 167 -3.33 11.06 -5.87
CA VAL A 167 -3.94 9.93 -6.60
C VAL A 167 -5.34 9.66 -6.06
N SER A 168 -6.35 9.64 -6.92
CA SER A 168 -7.75 9.35 -6.54
C SER A 168 -8.46 8.57 -7.65
N ALA A 169 -9.35 7.66 -7.28
CA ALA A 169 -10.20 6.94 -8.23
C ALA A 169 -11.18 7.85 -8.98
N VAL A 170 -11.48 9.04 -8.43
CA VAL A 170 -12.32 10.04 -9.08
C VAL A 170 -11.63 10.63 -10.34
N ASP A 171 -10.30 10.70 -10.33
CA ASP A 171 -9.51 11.17 -11.51
C ASP A 171 -9.27 10.06 -12.56
N GLY A 172 -9.85 8.88 -12.35
CA GLY A 172 -9.67 7.73 -13.23
C GLY A 172 -8.68 6.69 -12.68
N ARG A 173 -8.74 5.50 -13.26
CA ARG A 173 -7.91 4.36 -12.82
C ARG A 173 -6.48 4.40 -13.33
N GLU A 174 -6.17 5.28 -14.28
CA GLU A 174 -4.86 5.36 -14.91
C GLU A 174 -3.75 5.74 -13.95
N ALA A 175 -3.97 6.73 -13.07
CA ALA A 175 -2.99 7.14 -12.06
C ALA A 175 -2.71 6.02 -11.04
N ILE A 176 -3.74 5.26 -10.66
CA ILE A 176 -3.62 4.09 -9.78
C ILE A 176 -2.75 3.03 -10.44
N ALA A 177 -3.05 2.67 -11.69
CA ALA A 177 -2.32 1.67 -12.46
C ALA A 177 -0.86 2.11 -12.74
N ALA A 178 -0.64 3.38 -13.07
CA ALA A 178 0.69 3.94 -13.28
C ALA A 178 1.56 3.87 -12.04
N SER A 179 1.00 4.18 -10.86
CA SER A 179 1.74 4.07 -9.59
C SER A 179 2.13 2.62 -9.27
N ALA A 180 1.25 1.66 -9.53
CA ALA A 180 1.53 0.24 -9.36
C ALA A 180 2.61 -0.24 -10.35
N ALA A 181 2.55 0.20 -11.62
CA ALA A 181 3.55 -0.12 -12.63
C ALA A 181 4.93 0.44 -12.27
N LYS A 182 4.98 1.66 -11.71
CA LYS A 182 6.23 2.26 -11.21
C LYS A 182 6.87 1.41 -10.11
N VAL A 183 6.11 1.03 -9.09
CA VAL A 183 6.61 0.16 -7.99
C VAL A 183 7.07 -1.19 -8.55
N LEU A 184 6.34 -1.77 -9.49
CA LEU A 184 6.72 -3.02 -10.12
C LEU A 184 8.06 -2.90 -10.86
N SER A 185 8.30 -1.84 -11.65
CA SER A 185 9.57 -1.60 -12.35
C SER A 185 10.74 -1.56 -11.36
N ILE A 186 10.61 -0.79 -10.28
CA ILE A 186 11.63 -0.68 -9.22
C ILE A 186 11.96 -2.05 -8.62
N LEU A 187 10.93 -2.79 -8.19
CA LEU A 187 11.12 -4.10 -7.55
C LEU A 187 11.70 -5.17 -8.49
N THR A 188 11.49 -5.01 -9.80
CA THR A 188 12.03 -5.92 -10.80
C THR A 188 13.51 -5.60 -11.10
N GLU A 189 13.87 -4.33 -11.20
CA GLU A 189 15.25 -3.87 -11.44
C GLU A 189 16.18 -4.22 -10.27
N GLU A 190 15.75 -3.96 -9.03
CA GLU A 190 16.51 -4.30 -7.82
C GLU A 190 16.78 -5.80 -7.70
N GLY A 191 15.84 -6.64 -8.13
CA GLY A 191 15.99 -8.07 -8.10
C GLY A 191 17.00 -8.64 -9.10
N HIS A 192 17.39 -7.87 -10.13
CA HIS A 192 18.45 -8.25 -11.07
C HIS A 192 19.85 -7.83 -10.58
N ALA A 193 19.94 -6.87 -9.68
CA ALA A 193 21.21 -6.39 -9.12
C ALA A 193 21.74 -7.30 -7.98
N GLU A 194 20.89 -8.14 -7.41
CA GLU A 194 21.23 -9.04 -6.28
C GLU A 194 21.46 -10.51 -6.74
N ALA A 195 21.27 -10.84 -8.01
CA ALA A 195 21.45 -12.18 -8.59
C ALA A 195 22.77 -12.30 -9.36
#